data_6d5e0af22373cc9ca829d19f39b423f4
#
_entry.id   6d5e0af22373cc9ca829d19f39b423f4
#
_cell.length_a   1.000
_cell.length_b   1.000
_cell.length_c   1.000
_cell.angle_alpha   90.00
_cell.angle_beta   90.00
_cell.angle_gamma   90.00
#
_symmetry.space_group_name_H-M   'P 1'
#
loop_
_entity.id
_entity.type
_entity.pdbx_description
1 polymer ?
#
loop_
_entity_poly.entity_id
_entity_poly.type
_entity_poly.pdbx_seq_one_letter_code
_entity_poly.pdbx_strand_id
1 'polypeptide(L)'
;MPVHAAIPEKNIGALSCMSLGFLLRERGDAVVWRGPKKTAMVRQFLSDVLWGDIDYLLIDTPPGTSDEHISLAETLLKHALPGQVAGAVVVTTPQAVATADVKKELNFCVKTGIKVIGVVENMSGFVCPNCSECTDVFSRGGGEIMAQEFGVRFLGSVPIDPQFVMLVETGRRPVYPVGTKVDGVDFRGRTNGDTSMDVKDPGLLVEKYQDCSLCPVFQNITKEVVAVVNGQGNGVVVA
;
A
#
# COMPACT_ATOMS: atom_id res chain seq x y z
N MET A 1 20.52 -8.76 2.33
CA MET A 1 19.60 -9.43 3.26
C MET A 1 18.42 -8.50 3.49
N PRO A 2 17.18 -8.99 3.49
CA PRO A 2 16.05 -8.15 3.88
C PRO A 2 16.14 -7.77 5.35
N VAL A 3 15.57 -6.61 5.69
CA VAL A 3 15.45 -6.17 7.08
C VAL A 3 14.19 -6.78 7.65
N HIS A 4 14.32 -7.51 8.76
CA HIS A 4 13.18 -8.12 9.44
C HIS A 4 12.60 -7.13 10.44
N ALA A 5 11.29 -6.89 10.36
CA ALA A 5 10.59 -6.20 11.42
C ALA A 5 10.46 -7.14 12.63
N ALA A 6 10.88 -6.67 13.80
CA ALA A 6 10.68 -7.41 15.04
C ALA A 6 9.19 -7.38 15.40
N ILE A 7 8.52 -8.52 15.26
CA ILE A 7 7.13 -8.71 15.68
C ILE A 7 7.14 -9.72 16.82
N PRO A 8 7.02 -9.27 18.08
CA PRO A 8 7.16 -10.15 19.26
C PRO A 8 5.96 -11.04 19.50
N GLU A 9 4.83 -10.83 18.84
CA GLU A 9 3.61 -11.59 19.09
C GLU A 9 3.48 -12.82 18.19
N LYS A 10 3.19 -13.97 18.81
CA LYS A 10 3.07 -15.28 18.13
C LYS A 10 1.94 -15.38 17.11
N ASN A 11 1.03 -14.40 17.05
CA ASN A 11 -0.15 -14.41 16.18
C ASN A 11 -0.03 -13.49 14.96
N ILE A 12 1.08 -12.76 14.84
CA ILE A 12 1.37 -11.89 13.70
C ILE A 12 2.52 -12.51 12.92
N GLY A 13 2.34 -12.72 11.63
CA GLY A 13 3.36 -13.29 10.75
C GLY A 13 4.64 -12.43 10.69
N ALA A 14 5.74 -13.01 10.23
CA ALA A 14 6.99 -12.28 10.04
C ALA A 14 6.85 -11.29 8.86
N LEU A 15 7.32 -10.06 9.05
CA LEU A 15 7.44 -9.05 8.00
C LEU A 15 8.90 -8.80 7.67
N SER A 16 9.28 -9.02 6.41
CA SER A 16 10.61 -8.71 5.89
C SER A 16 10.51 -7.62 4.85
N CYS A 17 11.37 -6.61 4.94
CA CYS A 17 11.39 -5.50 4.00
C CYS A 17 12.74 -5.40 3.30
N MET A 18 12.74 -5.03 2.02
CA MET A 18 13.92 -4.68 1.25
C MET A 18 13.69 -3.39 0.50
N SER A 19 14.64 -2.47 0.58
CA SER A 19 14.56 -1.18 -0.10
C SER A 19 15.95 -0.75 -0.57
N LEU A 20 15.98 0.00 -1.67
CA LEU A 20 17.20 0.69 -2.12
C LEU A 20 17.76 1.61 -1.05
N GLY A 21 16.89 2.22 -0.24
CA GLY A 21 17.29 3.08 0.88
C GLY A 21 18.21 2.37 1.89
N PHE A 22 18.09 1.04 2.04
CA PHE A 22 18.96 0.28 2.95
C PHE A 22 20.37 0.06 2.39
N LEU A 23 20.59 0.32 1.10
CA LEU A 23 21.88 0.18 0.43
C LEU A 23 22.63 1.51 0.33
N LEU A 24 22.02 2.61 0.75
CA LEU A 24 22.64 3.93 0.78
C LEU A 24 23.56 4.09 2.00
N ARG A 25 24.62 4.86 1.84
CA ARG A 25 25.54 5.16 2.95
C ARG A 25 24.93 6.14 3.94
N GLU A 26 24.25 7.16 3.42
CA GLU A 26 23.56 8.18 4.19
C GLU A 26 22.11 8.35 3.75
N ARG A 27 21.22 8.70 4.68
CA ARG A 27 19.78 8.87 4.40
C ARG A 27 19.46 9.95 3.35
N GLY A 28 20.35 10.91 3.14
CA GLY A 28 20.20 12.02 2.20
C GLY A 28 20.85 11.77 0.84
N ASP A 29 21.48 10.62 0.63
CA ASP A 29 22.16 10.35 -0.63
C ASP A 29 21.17 10.21 -1.78
N ALA A 30 21.43 10.97 -2.84
CA ALA A 30 20.66 10.85 -4.08
C ALA A 30 21.18 9.68 -4.93
N VAL A 31 20.30 8.77 -5.28
CA VAL A 31 20.62 7.68 -6.20
C VAL A 31 20.42 8.15 -7.64
N VAL A 32 21.50 8.54 -8.29
CA VAL A 32 21.49 8.90 -9.72
C VAL A 32 21.84 7.66 -10.54
N TRP A 33 20.85 6.83 -10.82
CA TRP A 33 21.03 5.65 -11.67
C TRP A 33 20.38 5.84 -13.04
N ARG A 34 21.11 5.42 -14.09
CA ARG A 34 20.55 5.32 -15.44
C ARG A 34 19.72 4.05 -15.58
N GLY A 35 18.80 4.01 -16.55
CA GLY A 35 17.86 2.90 -16.79
C GLY A 35 18.45 1.49 -16.63
N PRO A 36 19.60 1.13 -17.30
CA PRO A 36 20.16 -0.21 -17.19
C PRO A 36 20.53 -0.64 -15.77
N LYS A 37 20.95 0.32 -14.92
CA LYS A 37 21.31 0.01 -13.52
C LYS A 37 20.07 -0.21 -12.65
N LYS A 38 19.01 0.55 -12.90
CA LYS A 38 17.71 0.38 -12.24
C LYS A 38 17.09 -0.97 -12.61
N THR A 39 17.10 -1.32 -13.89
CA THR A 39 16.62 -2.60 -14.42
C THR A 39 17.37 -3.79 -13.81
N ALA A 40 18.71 -3.70 -13.72
CA ALA A 40 19.52 -4.74 -13.08
C ALA A 40 19.16 -4.90 -11.60
N MET A 41 18.89 -3.81 -10.89
CA MET A 41 18.52 -3.84 -9.48
C MET A 41 17.16 -4.50 -9.24
N VAL A 42 16.16 -4.24 -10.08
CA VAL A 42 14.86 -4.93 -10.01
C VAL A 42 15.05 -6.43 -10.11
N ARG A 43 15.88 -6.90 -11.04
CA ARG A 43 16.21 -8.32 -11.17
C ARG A 43 16.90 -8.87 -9.93
N GLN A 44 17.89 -8.15 -9.39
CA GLN A 44 18.60 -8.56 -8.18
C GLN A 44 17.68 -8.65 -6.96
N PHE A 45 16.71 -7.75 -6.82
CA PHE A 45 15.73 -7.84 -5.73
C PHE A 45 14.86 -9.09 -5.81
N LEU A 46 14.58 -9.56 -7.00
CA LEU A 46 13.79 -10.78 -7.19
C LEU A 46 14.64 -12.06 -7.08
N SER A 47 15.89 -12.04 -7.59
CA SER A 47 16.73 -13.25 -7.71
C SER A 47 17.75 -13.42 -6.59
N ASP A 48 18.34 -12.33 -6.08
CA ASP A 48 19.53 -12.40 -5.22
C ASP A 48 19.18 -12.13 -3.74
N VAL A 49 18.00 -11.62 -3.46
CA VAL A 49 17.51 -11.45 -2.09
C VAL A 49 17.01 -12.79 -1.56
N LEU A 50 17.56 -13.23 -0.45
CA LEU A 50 17.05 -14.42 0.24
C LEU A 50 15.79 -14.05 1.03
N TRP A 51 14.63 -14.21 0.39
CA TRP A 51 13.33 -13.94 1.00
C TRP A 51 12.94 -14.99 2.04
N GLY A 52 13.45 -16.21 1.92
CA GLY A 52 13.06 -17.34 2.76
C GLY A 52 11.70 -17.92 2.38
N ASP A 53 11.06 -18.55 3.34
CA ASP A 53 9.71 -19.12 3.18
C ASP A 53 8.70 -18.02 3.51
N ILE A 54 8.13 -17.40 2.48
CA ILE A 54 7.16 -16.31 2.58
C ILE A 54 5.85 -16.70 1.90
N ASP A 55 4.72 -16.34 2.52
CA ASP A 55 3.39 -16.55 1.97
C ASP A 55 3.05 -15.53 0.88
N TYR A 56 3.48 -14.28 1.04
CA TYR A 56 3.18 -13.16 0.15
C TYR A 56 4.43 -12.32 -0.10
N LEU A 57 4.64 -11.93 -1.36
CA LEU A 57 5.60 -10.91 -1.76
C LEU A 57 4.83 -9.72 -2.34
N LEU A 58 4.87 -8.59 -1.64
CA LEU A 58 4.31 -7.33 -2.10
C LEU A 58 5.44 -6.47 -2.70
N ILE A 59 5.29 -6.09 -3.95
CA ILE A 59 6.25 -5.27 -4.68
C ILE A 59 5.67 -3.87 -4.86
N ASP A 60 6.25 -2.90 -4.12
CA ASP A 60 5.93 -1.48 -4.24
C ASP A 60 6.70 -0.89 -5.43
N THR A 61 5.96 -0.40 -6.42
CA THR A 61 6.54 0.11 -7.67
C THR A 61 6.57 1.65 -7.69
N PRO A 62 7.54 2.28 -8.38
CA PRO A 62 7.49 3.72 -8.59
C PRO A 62 6.28 4.10 -9.47
N PRO A 63 5.84 5.36 -9.47
CA PRO A 63 4.72 5.79 -10.33
C PRO A 63 5.09 5.75 -11.81
N GLY A 64 4.09 5.49 -12.65
CA GLY A 64 4.21 5.49 -14.11
C GLY A 64 4.58 4.14 -14.72
N THR A 65 4.83 4.14 -16.04
CA THR A 65 5.18 2.95 -16.82
C THR A 65 6.60 3.09 -17.38
N SER A 66 7.59 3.03 -16.49
CA SER A 66 9.01 3.18 -16.84
C SER A 66 9.69 1.84 -17.14
N ASP A 67 10.98 1.89 -17.50
CA ASP A 67 11.78 0.69 -17.79
C ASP A 67 11.82 -0.29 -16.62
N GLU A 68 11.67 0.19 -15.40
CA GLU A 68 11.59 -0.65 -14.19
C GLU A 68 10.35 -1.55 -14.21
N HIS A 69 9.20 -1.02 -14.62
CA HIS A 69 7.95 -1.80 -14.72
C HIS A 69 8.04 -2.86 -15.82
N ILE A 70 8.62 -2.49 -16.97
CA ILE A 70 8.84 -3.43 -18.08
C ILE A 70 9.75 -4.56 -17.61
N SER A 71 10.86 -4.24 -16.96
CA SER A 71 11.80 -5.24 -16.46
C SER A 71 11.21 -6.12 -15.37
N LEU A 72 10.40 -5.54 -14.47
CA LEU A 72 9.67 -6.28 -13.44
C LEU A 72 8.71 -7.28 -14.09
N ALA A 73 7.86 -6.81 -15.00
CA ALA A 73 6.89 -7.64 -15.71
C ALA A 73 7.58 -8.79 -16.48
N GLU A 74 8.61 -8.48 -17.26
CA GLU A 74 9.40 -9.49 -17.98
C GLU A 74 10.01 -10.53 -17.06
N THR A 75 10.59 -10.10 -15.93
CA THR A 75 11.23 -11.01 -14.98
C THR A 75 10.21 -11.90 -14.29
N LEU A 76 9.09 -11.34 -13.84
CA LEU A 76 8.02 -12.12 -13.20
C LEU A 76 7.40 -13.11 -14.18
N LEU A 77 7.01 -12.69 -15.39
CA LEU A 77 6.37 -13.54 -16.38
C LEU A 77 7.30 -14.65 -16.90
N LYS A 78 8.62 -14.40 -16.90
CA LYS A 78 9.60 -15.39 -17.37
C LYS A 78 9.98 -16.43 -16.31
N HIS A 79 10.02 -16.05 -15.04
CA HIS A 79 10.60 -16.87 -13.99
C HIS A 79 9.61 -17.35 -12.93
N ALA A 80 8.46 -16.70 -12.80
CA ALA A 80 7.44 -17.14 -11.87
C ALA A 80 6.75 -18.42 -12.34
N LEU A 81 6.37 -19.25 -11.40
CA LEU A 81 5.57 -20.43 -11.66
C LEU A 81 4.13 -20.04 -12.06
N PRO A 82 3.43 -20.88 -12.83
CA PRO A 82 2.03 -20.65 -13.15
C PRO A 82 1.20 -20.41 -11.89
N GLY A 83 0.46 -19.29 -11.84
CA GLY A 83 -0.35 -18.89 -10.69
C GLY A 83 0.41 -18.20 -9.56
N GLN A 84 1.74 -18.11 -9.61
CA GLN A 84 2.53 -17.45 -8.59
C GLN A 84 2.38 -15.91 -8.61
N VAL A 85 2.21 -15.29 -9.79
CA VAL A 85 1.88 -13.87 -9.91
C VAL A 85 0.38 -13.70 -9.78
N ALA A 86 -0.08 -13.25 -8.64
CA ALA A 86 -1.50 -13.05 -8.37
C ALA A 86 -2.09 -11.88 -9.16
N GLY A 87 -1.32 -10.83 -9.38
CA GLY A 87 -1.70 -9.68 -10.17
C GLY A 87 -1.20 -8.36 -9.59
N ALA A 88 -1.76 -7.27 -10.09
CA ALA A 88 -1.45 -5.90 -9.69
C ALA A 88 -2.63 -5.24 -8.96
N VAL A 89 -2.36 -4.52 -7.90
CA VAL A 89 -3.26 -3.54 -7.30
C VAL A 89 -2.85 -2.17 -7.84
N VAL A 90 -3.77 -1.50 -8.50
CA VAL A 90 -3.52 -0.19 -9.11
C VAL A 90 -3.99 0.90 -8.17
N VAL A 91 -3.13 1.86 -7.86
CA VAL A 91 -3.42 2.96 -6.94
C VAL A 91 -3.49 4.27 -7.70
N THR A 92 -4.56 5.04 -7.50
CA THR A 92 -4.75 6.36 -8.10
C THR A 92 -5.19 7.37 -7.04
N THR A 93 -5.15 8.66 -7.37
CA THR A 93 -5.90 9.68 -6.65
C THR A 93 -7.16 10.06 -7.43
N PRO A 94 -8.17 10.72 -6.83
CA PRO A 94 -9.43 11.00 -7.53
C PRO A 94 -9.32 12.05 -8.66
N GLN A 95 -8.21 12.76 -8.75
CA GLN A 95 -8.00 13.82 -9.72
C GLN A 95 -7.93 13.29 -11.16
N ALA A 96 -8.56 14.02 -12.10
CA ALA A 96 -8.58 13.65 -13.52
C ALA A 96 -7.19 13.47 -14.14
N VAL A 97 -6.20 14.25 -13.72
CA VAL A 97 -4.81 14.12 -14.18
C VAL A 97 -4.22 12.78 -13.73
N ALA A 98 -4.40 12.40 -12.48
CA ALA A 98 -3.88 11.14 -11.95
C ALA A 98 -4.57 9.94 -12.61
N THR A 99 -5.90 9.94 -12.72
CA THR A 99 -6.63 8.86 -13.38
C THR A 99 -6.26 8.72 -14.85
N ALA A 100 -5.96 9.83 -15.55
CA ALA A 100 -5.48 9.78 -16.94
C ALA A 100 -4.11 9.10 -17.08
N ASP A 101 -3.21 9.31 -16.12
CA ASP A 101 -1.90 8.63 -16.10
C ASP A 101 -2.02 7.17 -15.70
N VAL A 102 -2.83 6.87 -14.69
CA VAL A 102 -3.05 5.49 -14.22
C VAL A 102 -3.77 4.63 -15.26
N LYS A 103 -4.59 5.21 -16.14
CA LYS A 103 -5.13 4.50 -17.32
C LYS A 103 -4.03 3.89 -18.20
N LYS A 104 -2.85 4.51 -18.27
CA LYS A 104 -1.68 3.96 -19.00
C LYS A 104 -1.13 2.72 -18.29
N GLU A 105 -1.14 2.71 -16.96
CA GLU A 105 -0.71 1.55 -16.16
C GLU A 105 -1.68 0.38 -16.30
N LEU A 106 -3.00 0.64 -16.30
CA LEU A 106 -4.00 -0.38 -16.61
C LEU A 106 -3.80 -0.98 -18.01
N ASN A 107 -3.55 -0.15 -19.01
CA ASN A 107 -3.24 -0.61 -20.36
C ASN A 107 -1.92 -1.39 -20.42
N PHE A 108 -0.92 -1.02 -19.63
CA PHE A 108 0.32 -1.78 -19.49
C PHE A 108 0.06 -3.18 -18.92
N CYS A 109 -0.73 -3.29 -17.85
CA CYS A 109 -1.13 -4.59 -17.30
C CYS A 109 -1.84 -5.47 -18.35
N VAL A 110 -2.76 -4.91 -19.12
CA VAL A 110 -3.43 -5.63 -20.23
C VAL A 110 -2.43 -6.11 -21.27
N LYS A 111 -1.50 -5.26 -21.69
CA LYS A 111 -0.50 -5.62 -22.74
C LYS A 111 0.52 -6.66 -22.27
N THR A 112 0.87 -6.64 -20.99
CA THR A 112 1.83 -7.61 -20.41
C THR A 112 1.15 -8.88 -19.93
N GLY A 113 -0.19 -8.94 -19.89
CA GLY A 113 -0.92 -10.08 -19.37
C GLY A 113 -0.92 -10.19 -17.85
N ILE A 114 -0.49 -9.15 -17.13
CA ILE A 114 -0.60 -9.09 -15.67
C ILE A 114 -2.05 -8.78 -15.30
N LYS A 115 -2.67 -9.68 -14.53
CA LYS A 115 -4.04 -9.50 -14.07
C LYS A 115 -4.13 -8.29 -13.13
N VAL A 116 -5.12 -7.45 -13.33
CA VAL A 116 -5.44 -6.40 -12.35
C VAL A 116 -6.39 -6.96 -11.30
N ILE A 117 -5.96 -6.98 -10.04
CA ILE A 117 -6.77 -7.41 -8.88
C ILE A 117 -7.87 -6.40 -8.62
N GLY A 118 -7.50 -5.12 -8.67
CA GLY A 118 -8.44 -4.01 -8.54
C GLY A 118 -7.75 -2.66 -8.40
N VAL A 119 -8.57 -1.62 -8.24
CA VAL A 119 -8.15 -0.23 -8.10
C VAL A 119 -8.43 0.26 -6.68
N VAL A 120 -7.47 0.98 -6.10
CA VAL A 120 -7.62 1.73 -4.84
C VAL A 120 -7.54 3.22 -5.15
N GLU A 121 -8.50 3.99 -4.65
CA GLU A 121 -8.45 5.45 -4.72
C GLU A 121 -7.85 6.01 -3.44
N ASN A 122 -6.61 6.48 -3.50
CA ASN A 122 -5.90 7.11 -2.40
C ASN A 122 -6.17 8.62 -2.37
N MET A 123 -6.03 9.26 -1.20
CA MET A 123 -6.31 10.69 -0.97
C MET A 123 -7.76 11.08 -1.32
N SER A 124 -8.69 10.16 -1.15
CA SER A 124 -10.11 10.33 -1.41
C SER A 124 -10.82 10.91 -0.18
N GLY A 125 -10.76 12.22 -0.05
CA GLY A 125 -11.24 12.96 1.11
C GLY A 125 -10.16 13.23 2.17
N PHE A 126 -10.47 14.14 3.07
CA PHE A 126 -9.64 14.56 4.20
C PHE A 126 -10.44 14.46 5.49
N VAL A 127 -9.94 13.69 6.45
CA VAL A 127 -10.55 13.57 7.78
C VAL A 127 -10.04 14.71 8.65
N CYS A 128 -10.94 15.63 9.03
CA CYS A 128 -10.59 16.76 9.89
C CYS A 128 -10.20 16.26 11.29
N PRO A 129 -9.00 16.58 11.81
CA PRO A 129 -8.57 16.12 13.13
C PRO A 129 -9.33 16.77 14.29
N ASN A 130 -10.14 17.83 14.03
CA ASN A 130 -10.88 18.56 15.04
C ASN A 130 -12.36 18.15 15.14
N CYS A 131 -13.01 17.93 13.98
CA CYS A 131 -14.44 17.60 13.93
C CYS A 131 -14.72 16.23 13.30
N SER A 132 -13.69 15.56 12.78
CA SER A 132 -13.80 14.25 12.10
C SER A 132 -14.70 14.26 10.87
N GLU A 133 -15.07 15.43 10.38
CA GLU A 133 -15.81 15.55 9.12
C GLU A 133 -14.87 15.25 7.95
N CYS A 134 -15.33 14.43 7.01
CA CYS A 134 -14.58 14.13 5.80
C CYS A 134 -14.95 15.13 4.69
N THR A 135 -13.96 15.86 4.20
CA THR A 135 -14.12 16.86 3.14
C THR A 135 -13.36 16.44 1.89
N ASP A 136 -13.98 16.55 0.71
CA ASP A 136 -13.36 16.18 -0.56
C ASP A 136 -12.41 17.29 -1.04
N VAL A 137 -11.13 17.22 -0.64
CA VAL A 137 -10.10 18.21 -1.01
C VAL A 137 -9.68 18.09 -2.47
N PHE A 138 -9.56 16.86 -2.97
CA PHE A 138 -9.08 16.55 -4.33
C PHE A 138 -10.16 15.94 -5.23
N SER A 139 -11.44 16.19 -5.00
CA SER A 139 -12.54 15.45 -5.63
C SER A 139 -12.69 14.04 -5.02
N ARG A 140 -13.63 13.25 -5.57
CA ARG A 140 -13.93 11.88 -5.13
C ARG A 140 -14.47 11.04 -6.28
N GLY A 141 -14.20 9.74 -6.28
CA GLY A 141 -14.83 8.77 -7.19
C GLY A 141 -14.18 8.64 -8.56
N GLY A 142 -13.10 9.39 -8.85
CA GLY A 142 -12.38 9.25 -10.13
C GLY A 142 -11.79 7.87 -10.35
N GLY A 143 -11.28 7.23 -9.30
CA GLY A 143 -10.77 5.87 -9.32
C GLY A 143 -11.86 4.82 -9.53
N GLU A 144 -13.02 5.00 -8.91
CA GLU A 144 -14.16 4.11 -9.08
C GLU A 144 -14.70 4.15 -10.53
N ILE A 145 -14.88 5.36 -11.08
CA ILE A 145 -15.29 5.55 -12.48
C ILE A 145 -14.28 4.88 -13.41
N MET A 146 -12.98 5.08 -13.19
CA MET A 146 -11.94 4.46 -13.98
C MET A 146 -11.98 2.93 -13.88
N ALA A 147 -12.19 2.37 -12.70
CA ALA A 147 -12.34 0.93 -12.51
C ALA A 147 -13.52 0.37 -13.30
N GLN A 148 -14.66 1.06 -13.31
CA GLN A 148 -15.84 0.70 -14.09
C GLN A 148 -15.56 0.75 -15.61
N GLU A 149 -14.88 1.80 -16.08
CA GLU A 149 -14.50 1.94 -17.50
C GLU A 149 -13.63 0.78 -18.01
N PHE A 150 -12.75 0.27 -17.18
CA PHE A 150 -11.83 -0.83 -17.50
C PHE A 150 -12.39 -2.22 -17.14
N GLY A 151 -13.58 -2.29 -16.54
CA GLY A 151 -14.18 -3.55 -16.11
C GLY A 151 -13.37 -4.26 -15.02
N VAL A 152 -12.63 -3.51 -14.19
CA VAL A 152 -11.86 -4.02 -13.05
C VAL A 152 -12.54 -3.69 -11.74
N ARG A 153 -12.22 -4.45 -10.69
CA ARG A 153 -12.81 -4.26 -9.36
C ARG A 153 -12.33 -2.94 -8.74
N PHE A 154 -13.23 -2.21 -8.09
CA PHE A 154 -12.87 -1.13 -7.18
C PHE A 154 -12.75 -1.71 -5.76
N LEU A 155 -11.57 -1.55 -5.14
CA LEU A 155 -11.26 -2.13 -3.83
C LEU A 155 -11.59 -1.21 -2.67
N GLY A 156 -11.67 0.09 -2.93
CA GLY A 156 -12.06 1.09 -1.92
C GLY A 156 -11.31 2.40 -2.02
N SER A 157 -11.75 3.34 -1.18
CA SER A 157 -11.17 4.69 -1.06
C SER A 157 -10.43 4.84 0.26
N VAL A 158 -9.26 5.47 0.22
CA VAL A 158 -8.43 5.76 1.39
C VAL A 158 -8.36 7.29 1.56
N PRO A 159 -8.95 7.86 2.62
CA PRO A 159 -8.87 9.30 2.87
C PRO A 159 -7.50 9.70 3.42
N ILE A 160 -7.20 10.99 3.36
CA ILE A 160 -6.06 11.59 4.07
C ILE A 160 -6.43 11.68 5.55
N ASP A 161 -5.62 11.05 6.40
CA ASP A 161 -5.76 11.12 7.85
C ASP A 161 -4.46 11.62 8.49
N PRO A 162 -4.43 12.85 9.04
CA PRO A 162 -3.24 13.39 9.72
C PRO A 162 -2.77 12.56 10.92
N GLN A 163 -3.69 11.86 11.61
CA GLN A 163 -3.32 11.01 12.73
C GLN A 163 -2.55 9.77 12.27
N PHE A 164 -2.88 9.24 11.10
CA PHE A 164 -2.10 8.17 10.47
C PHE A 164 -0.69 8.64 10.09
N VAL A 165 -0.57 9.84 9.52
CA VAL A 165 0.75 10.43 9.21
C VAL A 165 1.59 10.57 10.47
N MET A 166 1.02 11.11 11.54
CA MET A 166 1.72 11.23 12.84
C MET A 166 2.13 9.87 13.41
N LEU A 167 1.30 8.84 13.25
CA LEU A 167 1.63 7.48 13.67
C LEU A 167 2.85 6.93 12.93
N VAL A 168 2.89 7.06 11.58
CA VAL A 168 3.98 6.48 10.76
C VAL A 168 5.29 7.23 10.93
N GLU A 169 5.24 8.56 11.05
CA GLU A 169 6.44 9.40 11.13
C GLU A 169 7.06 9.42 12.53
N THR A 170 6.24 9.46 13.57
CA THR A 170 6.70 9.68 14.95
C THR A 170 6.45 8.50 15.88
N GLY A 171 5.67 7.51 15.45
CA GLY A 171 5.21 6.40 16.29
C GLY A 171 4.18 6.82 17.35
N ARG A 172 3.63 8.03 17.23
CA ARG A 172 2.62 8.53 18.16
C ARG A 172 1.28 7.83 17.92
N ARG A 173 0.63 7.38 18.99
CA ARG A 173 -0.68 6.73 18.92
C ARG A 173 -1.74 7.72 18.41
N PRO A 174 -2.60 7.33 17.45
CA PRO A 174 -3.67 8.19 16.96
C PRO A 174 -4.71 8.48 18.05
N VAL A 175 -5.24 9.71 18.04
CA VAL A 175 -6.31 10.12 18.93
C VAL A 175 -7.34 10.91 18.13
N TYR A 176 -8.61 10.54 18.22
CA TYR A 176 -9.70 11.15 17.48
C TYR A 176 -10.72 11.81 18.40
N PRO A 177 -11.45 12.83 17.93
CA PRO A 177 -12.59 13.40 18.62
C PRO A 177 -13.66 12.33 18.90
N VAL A 178 -14.40 12.51 20.00
CA VAL A 178 -15.55 11.65 20.32
C VAL A 178 -16.60 11.77 19.20
N GLY A 179 -17.10 10.63 18.72
CA GLY A 179 -18.08 10.59 17.64
C GLY A 179 -17.49 10.60 16.22
N THR A 180 -16.16 10.41 16.10
CA THR A 180 -15.51 10.18 14.79
C THR A 180 -16.18 9.00 14.07
N LYS A 181 -16.50 9.19 12.79
CA LYS A 181 -17.09 8.15 11.94
C LYS A 181 -16.14 7.77 10.81
N VAL A 182 -16.08 6.47 10.50
CA VAL A 182 -15.38 5.92 9.34
C VAL A 182 -16.44 5.21 8.48
N ASP A 183 -16.60 5.62 7.24
CA ASP A 183 -17.63 5.11 6.32
C ASP A 183 -19.07 5.19 6.91
N GLY A 184 -19.34 6.25 7.70
CA GLY A 184 -20.62 6.47 8.35
C GLY A 184 -20.86 5.64 9.62
N VAL A 185 -19.94 4.78 10.01
CA VAL A 185 -19.98 3.97 11.24
C VAL A 185 -19.15 4.63 12.33
N ASP A 186 -19.64 4.64 13.58
CA ASP A 186 -18.91 5.19 14.72
C ASP A 186 -17.56 4.46 14.90
N PHE A 187 -16.48 5.22 14.84
CA PHE A 187 -15.14 4.70 15.04
C PHE A 187 -14.88 4.48 16.54
N ARG A 188 -14.44 3.26 16.89
CA ARG A 188 -14.19 2.86 18.26
C ARG A 188 -12.72 2.92 18.67
N GLY A 189 -11.91 3.65 17.93
CA GLY A 189 -10.52 3.89 18.28
C GLY A 189 -10.38 4.80 19.49
N ARG A 190 -9.14 5.14 19.83
CA ARG A 190 -8.83 6.02 20.97
C ARG A 190 -9.36 7.42 20.69
N THR A 191 -10.13 7.99 21.63
CA THR A 191 -10.72 9.31 21.52
C THR A 191 -10.11 10.28 22.53
N ASN A 192 -10.37 11.60 22.35
CA ASN A 192 -9.89 12.64 23.29
C ASN A 192 -10.37 12.44 24.73
N GLY A 193 -11.36 11.58 25.00
CA GLY A 193 -11.78 11.21 26.34
C GLY A 193 -10.86 10.21 27.03
N ASP A 194 -10.02 9.50 26.26
CA ASP A 194 -9.08 8.49 26.77
C ASP A 194 -7.73 9.15 27.09
N THR A 195 -7.73 10.16 27.95
CA THR A 195 -6.57 10.98 28.26
C THR A 195 -5.56 10.30 29.20
N SER A 196 -4.70 9.48 28.64
CA SER A 196 -3.32 9.36 29.13
C SER A 196 -2.39 9.80 28.00
N MET A 197 -2.01 11.06 27.99
CA MET A 197 -0.93 11.55 27.12
C MET A 197 0.40 10.98 27.64
N ASP A 198 0.65 9.69 27.43
CA ASP A 198 1.95 9.13 27.70
C ASP A 198 2.92 9.52 26.57
N VAL A 199 3.83 10.40 26.93
CA VAL A 199 4.91 10.92 26.09
C VAL A 199 5.86 9.80 25.60
N LYS A 200 5.73 8.58 26.12
CA LYS A 200 6.47 7.38 25.71
C LYS A 200 5.56 6.16 25.77
N ASP A 201 4.68 6.01 24.80
CA ASP A 201 4.01 4.72 24.59
C ASP A 201 4.99 3.74 23.93
N PRO A 202 5.49 2.71 24.64
CA PRO A 202 6.44 1.74 24.11
C PRO A 202 5.80 0.71 23.18
N GLY A 203 4.47 0.79 22.95
CA GLY A 203 3.73 -0.14 22.11
C GLY A 203 4.23 -0.20 20.67
N LEU A 204 4.10 -1.37 20.05
CA LEU A 204 4.48 -1.58 18.65
C LEU A 204 3.62 -0.74 17.71
N LEU A 205 4.18 -0.38 16.56
CA LEU A 205 3.47 0.38 15.54
C LEU A 205 2.17 -0.33 15.10
N VAL A 206 2.21 -1.66 14.97
CA VAL A 206 1.06 -2.48 14.57
C VAL A 206 -0.08 -2.45 15.61
N GLU A 207 0.25 -2.38 16.91
CA GLU A 207 -0.74 -2.25 17.96
C GLU A 207 -1.39 -0.86 17.95
N LYS A 208 -0.56 0.18 17.77
CA LYS A 208 -1.03 1.56 17.66
C LYS A 208 -1.88 1.79 16.42
N TYR A 209 -1.59 1.07 15.34
CA TYR A 209 -2.34 1.13 14.10
C TYR A 209 -3.78 0.65 14.25
N GLN A 210 -4.06 -0.25 15.20
CA GLN A 210 -5.44 -0.68 15.48
C GLN A 210 -6.35 0.45 15.94
N ASP A 211 -5.77 1.50 16.51
CA ASP A 211 -6.48 2.72 16.92
C ASP A 211 -6.61 3.75 15.80
N CYS A 212 -6.13 3.44 14.59
CA CYS A 212 -6.20 4.33 13.43
C CYS A 212 -7.53 4.22 12.71
N SER A 213 -8.11 5.34 12.28
CA SER A 213 -9.34 5.40 11.49
C SER A 213 -9.22 4.65 10.16
N LEU A 214 -8.02 4.56 9.61
CA LEU A 214 -7.74 3.85 8.36
C LEU A 214 -7.60 2.33 8.55
N CYS A 215 -7.48 1.84 9.79
CA CYS A 215 -7.33 0.41 10.04
C CYS A 215 -8.46 -0.44 9.43
N PRO A 216 -9.75 -0.15 9.64
CA PRO A 216 -10.84 -0.90 9.02
C PRO A 216 -10.85 -0.77 7.49
N VAL A 217 -10.47 0.40 6.93
CA VAL A 217 -10.39 0.63 5.49
C VAL A 217 -9.36 -0.31 4.86
N PHE A 218 -8.13 -0.31 5.37
CA PHE A 218 -7.08 -1.21 4.88
C PHE A 218 -7.39 -2.68 5.12
N GLN A 219 -8.05 -3.02 6.24
CA GLN A 219 -8.48 -4.39 6.49
C GLN A 219 -9.47 -4.88 5.42
N ASN A 220 -10.40 -4.05 5.00
CA ASN A 220 -11.36 -4.40 3.94
C ASN A 220 -10.65 -4.57 2.59
N ILE A 221 -9.79 -3.62 2.20
CA ILE A 221 -8.98 -3.73 0.98
C ILE A 221 -8.14 -5.02 1.01
N THR A 222 -7.45 -5.28 2.13
CA THR A 222 -6.60 -6.47 2.28
C THR A 222 -7.40 -7.76 2.16
N LYS A 223 -8.59 -7.85 2.77
CA LYS A 223 -9.46 -9.03 2.65
C LYS A 223 -9.83 -9.32 1.19
N GLU A 224 -10.17 -8.29 0.41
CA GLU A 224 -10.47 -8.43 -1.01
C GLU A 224 -9.27 -8.91 -1.82
N VAL A 225 -8.08 -8.33 -1.57
CA VAL A 225 -6.83 -8.72 -2.23
C VAL A 225 -6.47 -10.16 -1.88
N VAL A 226 -6.47 -10.52 -0.60
CA VAL A 226 -6.13 -11.86 -0.11
C VAL A 226 -7.10 -12.92 -0.63
N ALA A 227 -8.40 -12.60 -0.75
CA ALA A 227 -9.39 -13.51 -1.32
C ALA A 227 -9.06 -13.85 -2.78
N VAL A 228 -8.60 -12.87 -3.57
CA VAL A 228 -8.17 -13.11 -4.96
C VAL A 228 -6.88 -13.94 -5.01
N VAL A 229 -5.91 -13.61 -4.17
CA VAL A 229 -4.61 -14.30 -4.11
C VAL A 229 -4.79 -15.76 -3.70
N ASN A 230 -5.53 -16.03 -2.63
CA ASN A 230 -5.76 -17.40 -2.12
C ASN A 230 -6.58 -18.26 -3.08
N GLY A 231 -7.43 -17.64 -3.90
CA GLY A 231 -8.15 -18.35 -4.98
C GLY A 231 -7.27 -18.83 -6.13
N GLN A 232 -5.99 -18.40 -6.17
CA GLN A 232 -5.03 -18.73 -7.23
C GLN A 232 -3.81 -19.53 -6.74
N GLY A 233 -3.68 -19.80 -5.43
CA GLY A 233 -2.47 -20.34 -4.78
C GLY A 233 -1.58 -19.22 -4.21
N ASN A 234 -0.43 -19.58 -3.62
CA ASN A 234 0.54 -18.60 -3.08
C ASN A 234 0.94 -17.59 -4.17
N GLY A 235 0.74 -16.30 -3.93
CA GLY A 235 0.83 -15.31 -4.98
C GLY A 235 1.71 -14.10 -4.67
N VAL A 236 2.41 -13.63 -5.71
CA VAL A 236 3.11 -12.34 -5.75
C VAL A 236 2.10 -11.25 -6.12
N VAL A 237 1.99 -10.21 -5.32
CA VAL A 237 1.18 -9.02 -5.60
C VAL A 237 2.10 -7.85 -5.94
N VAL A 238 1.82 -7.19 -7.06
CA VAL A 238 2.49 -5.96 -7.49
C VAL A 238 1.57 -4.78 -7.16
N ALA A 239 2.08 -3.79 -6.45
CA ALA A 239 1.37 -2.55 -6.10
C ALA A 239 2.11 -1.33 -6.63
#